data_44db1e89d14ca0336c2b2059757e8332
#
_entry.id   44db1e89d14ca0336c2b2059757e8332
#
_cell.length_a   1.000
_cell.length_b   1.000
_cell.length_c   1.000
_cell.angle_alpha   90.00
_cell.angle_beta   90.00
_cell.angle_gamma   90.00
#
_symmetry.space_group_name_H-M   'P 1'
#
loop_
_entity.id
_entity.type
_entity.pdbx_description
1 polymer ?
#
loop_
_entity_poly.entity_id
_entity_poly.type
_entity_poly.pdbx_seq_one_letter_code
_entity_poly.pdbx_strand_id
1 'polypeptide(L)'
;MIEVEQLSKSYGPREAIKDLSFQIEKGEVVGFLGPNGAGKSTTMNILSCIMPASSGSVKICGFDVFEQALEIRKIIGYLPETPPLYSDMVVYDYLSFAARLRNVPLKNTQSAVEQVIEKCSLKEVSERIIGRLSKGYQQRVGIAQAMIHNPDILILDEPTIGLDPIQIIEIRKLIQELALSHTIILSSHILPEITQICKRVIIISDGQIAAVDSLEALTTRLRKGERLVLNVRRNSSEILEKLRTLKKVNAVT
;
A
#
# COMPACT_ATOMS: atom_id res chain seq x y z
N MET A 1 -14.74 8.58 1.12
CA MET A 1 -14.20 8.32 2.46
C MET A 1 -12.87 9.04 2.70
N ILE A 2 -11.95 9.02 1.76
CA ILE A 2 -10.73 9.83 1.76
C ILE A 2 -10.79 10.76 0.54
N GLU A 3 -10.61 12.04 0.76
CA GLU A 3 -10.64 13.08 -0.26
C GLU A 3 -9.34 13.87 -0.17
N VAL A 4 -8.61 13.95 -1.27
CA VAL A 4 -7.35 14.67 -1.39
C VAL A 4 -7.48 15.65 -2.54
N GLU A 5 -7.22 16.93 -2.26
CA GLU A 5 -7.36 18.00 -3.23
C GLU A 5 -6.09 18.86 -3.26
N GLN A 6 -5.46 18.93 -4.43
CA GLN A 6 -4.30 19.76 -4.73
C GLN A 6 -3.16 19.62 -3.70
N LEU A 7 -2.96 18.40 -3.18
CA LEU A 7 -2.00 18.11 -2.14
C LEU A 7 -0.58 18.29 -2.66
N SER A 8 0.21 19.15 -1.99
CA SER A 8 1.62 19.36 -2.30
C SER A 8 2.48 19.29 -1.04
N LYS A 9 3.72 18.81 -1.19
CA LYS A 9 4.72 18.75 -0.13
C LYS A 9 6.10 19.08 -0.64
N SER A 10 6.72 20.09 -0.02
CA SER A 10 8.10 20.50 -0.30
C SER A 10 8.99 20.29 0.92
N TYR A 11 10.22 19.87 0.67
CA TYR A 11 11.32 19.79 1.63
C TYR A 11 12.42 20.76 1.18
N GLY A 12 12.37 21.97 1.69
CA GLY A 12 13.20 23.06 1.17
C GLY A 12 12.94 23.30 -0.32
N PRO A 13 13.96 23.26 -1.20
CA PRO A 13 13.79 23.50 -2.63
C PRO A 13 13.23 22.28 -3.38
N ARG A 14 13.19 21.09 -2.76
CA ARG A 14 12.70 19.87 -3.40
C ARG A 14 11.22 19.69 -3.14
N GLU A 15 10.44 19.67 -4.21
CA GLU A 15 9.02 19.36 -4.18
C GLU A 15 8.84 17.84 -4.34
N ALA A 16 8.39 17.19 -3.26
CA ALA A 16 8.22 15.73 -3.21
C ALA A 16 6.83 15.29 -3.69
N ILE A 17 5.82 16.14 -3.53
CA ILE A 17 4.45 15.95 -3.99
C ILE A 17 3.99 17.26 -4.63
N LYS A 18 3.32 17.16 -5.78
CA LYS A 18 2.86 18.28 -6.61
C LYS A 18 1.41 18.06 -7.01
N ASP A 19 0.51 18.84 -6.42
CA ASP A 19 -0.89 18.95 -6.83
C ASP A 19 -1.62 17.60 -6.98
N LEU A 20 -1.45 16.68 -5.99
CA LEU A 20 -2.15 15.40 -6.02
C LEU A 20 -3.62 15.60 -5.68
N SER A 21 -4.50 15.07 -6.53
CA SER A 21 -5.95 15.05 -6.28
C SER A 21 -6.52 13.67 -6.59
N PHE A 22 -7.15 13.04 -5.59
CA PHE A 22 -7.78 11.73 -5.72
C PHE A 22 -8.78 11.48 -4.59
N GLN A 23 -9.63 10.46 -4.78
CA GLN A 23 -10.61 10.03 -3.78
C GLN A 23 -10.53 8.52 -3.60
N ILE A 24 -10.85 8.04 -2.39
CA ILE A 24 -10.93 6.61 -2.06
C ILE A 24 -12.24 6.36 -1.32
N GLU A 25 -12.98 5.38 -1.81
CA GLU A 25 -14.28 5.00 -1.27
C GLU A 25 -14.15 4.03 -0.07
N LYS A 26 -15.22 3.92 0.72
CA LYS A 26 -15.27 2.97 1.84
C LYS A 26 -15.22 1.53 1.34
N GLY A 27 -14.38 0.70 1.96
CA GLY A 27 -14.21 -0.71 1.61
C GLY A 27 -13.39 -0.92 0.34
N GLU A 28 -12.79 0.14 -0.21
CA GLU A 28 -11.93 0.04 -1.38
C GLU A 28 -10.50 -0.37 -0.99
N VAL A 29 -9.86 -1.16 -1.86
CA VAL A 29 -8.43 -1.48 -1.77
C VAL A 29 -7.70 -0.80 -2.91
N VAL A 30 -6.93 0.21 -2.58
CA VAL A 30 -6.23 1.06 -3.56
C VAL A 30 -4.74 0.87 -3.46
N GLY A 31 -4.10 0.59 -4.59
CA GLY A 31 -2.65 0.51 -4.71
C GLY A 31 -2.05 1.87 -5.09
N PHE A 32 -1.04 2.31 -4.36
CA PHE A 32 -0.15 3.42 -4.73
C PHE A 32 1.10 2.86 -5.37
N LEU A 33 1.23 2.97 -6.69
CA LEU A 33 2.34 2.43 -7.46
C LEU A 33 3.27 3.54 -7.95
N GLY A 34 4.56 3.33 -7.83
CA GLY A 34 5.54 4.26 -8.40
C GLY A 34 6.97 3.92 -7.98
N PRO A 35 7.98 4.43 -8.68
CA PRO A 35 9.38 4.21 -8.34
C PRO A 35 9.74 4.79 -6.97
N ASN A 36 10.93 4.44 -6.47
CA ASN A 36 11.44 5.02 -5.24
C ASN A 36 11.65 6.54 -5.43
N GLY A 37 11.24 7.31 -4.43
CA GLY A 37 11.30 8.77 -4.50
C GLY A 37 10.14 9.44 -5.25
N ALA A 38 9.16 8.70 -5.77
CA ALA A 38 8.00 9.27 -6.47
C ALA A 38 7.01 10.03 -5.57
N GLY A 39 7.15 9.97 -4.24
CA GLY A 39 6.26 10.65 -3.31
C GLY A 39 5.29 9.73 -2.54
N LYS A 40 5.34 8.40 -2.75
CA LYS A 40 4.44 7.42 -2.10
C LYS A 40 4.44 7.54 -0.57
N SER A 41 5.59 7.31 0.07
CA SER A 41 5.70 7.36 1.54
C SER A 41 5.42 8.75 2.11
N THR A 42 5.74 9.82 1.37
CA THR A 42 5.36 11.18 1.77
C THR A 42 3.84 11.34 1.80
N THR A 43 3.13 10.83 0.79
CA THR A 43 1.66 10.81 0.76
C THR A 43 1.10 9.99 1.91
N MET A 44 1.62 8.77 2.16
CA MET A 44 1.18 7.91 3.28
C MET A 44 1.38 8.60 4.63
N ASN A 45 2.51 9.28 4.83
CA ASN A 45 2.79 10.02 6.06
C ASN A 45 1.84 11.20 6.29
N ILE A 46 1.40 11.89 5.24
CA ILE A 46 0.40 12.97 5.36
C ILE A 46 -0.97 12.37 5.69
N LEU A 47 -1.42 11.33 4.95
CA LEU A 47 -2.68 10.67 5.22
C LEU A 47 -2.77 10.07 6.63
N SER A 48 -1.64 9.59 7.18
CA SER A 48 -1.57 9.06 8.55
C SER A 48 -1.35 10.13 9.63
N CYS A 49 -1.42 11.42 9.29
CA CYS A 49 -1.22 12.56 10.20
C CYS A 49 0.16 12.56 10.89
N ILE A 50 1.21 12.00 10.26
CA ILE A 50 2.58 12.02 10.78
C ILE A 50 3.26 13.33 10.43
N MET A 51 2.98 13.87 9.23
CA MET A 51 3.54 15.15 8.81
C MET A 51 2.49 16.03 8.13
N PRO A 52 2.62 17.37 8.22
CA PRO A 52 1.76 18.29 7.51
C PRO A 52 2.13 18.37 6.02
N ALA A 53 1.15 18.66 5.15
CA ALA A 53 1.38 19.08 3.79
C ALA A 53 1.96 20.51 3.75
N SER A 54 2.45 20.93 2.59
CA SER A 54 2.82 22.34 2.33
C SER A 54 1.62 23.14 1.81
N SER A 55 0.73 22.51 1.04
CA SER A 55 -0.53 23.10 0.56
C SER A 55 -1.51 21.99 0.15
N GLY A 56 -2.75 22.38 -0.15
CA GLY A 56 -3.85 21.48 -0.48
C GLY A 56 -4.65 21.06 0.75
N SER A 57 -5.66 20.22 0.54
CA SER A 57 -6.52 19.72 1.61
C SER A 57 -6.62 18.19 1.58
N VAL A 58 -6.78 17.59 2.76
CA VAL A 58 -7.04 16.16 2.92
C VAL A 58 -8.14 15.98 3.97
N LYS A 59 -9.20 15.28 3.57
CA LYS A 59 -10.28 14.88 4.47
C LYS A 59 -10.40 13.37 4.53
N ILE A 60 -10.54 12.84 5.74
CA ILE A 60 -10.72 11.40 5.99
C ILE A 60 -11.96 11.22 6.86
N CYS A 61 -12.97 10.53 6.32
CA CYS A 61 -14.28 10.38 6.96
C CYS A 61 -14.92 11.73 7.38
N GLY A 62 -14.67 12.79 6.61
CA GLY A 62 -15.13 14.15 6.89
C GLY A 62 -14.25 14.97 7.84
N PHE A 63 -13.25 14.35 8.49
CA PHE A 63 -12.29 15.05 9.36
C PHE A 63 -11.13 15.61 8.53
N ASP A 64 -10.74 16.86 8.82
CA ASP A 64 -9.55 17.48 8.23
C ASP A 64 -8.27 16.94 8.87
N VAL A 65 -7.29 16.57 8.04
CA VAL A 65 -6.02 15.94 8.49
C VAL A 65 -5.18 16.87 9.36
N PHE A 66 -5.29 18.20 9.17
CA PHE A 66 -4.49 19.18 9.92
C PHE A 66 -5.18 19.59 11.21
N GLU A 67 -6.48 19.84 11.15
CA GLU A 67 -7.23 20.36 12.27
C GLU A 67 -7.68 19.25 13.24
N GLN A 68 -7.99 18.06 12.71
CA GLN A 68 -8.63 16.96 13.46
C GLN A 68 -7.79 15.67 13.46
N ALA A 69 -6.46 15.81 13.46
CA ALA A 69 -5.53 14.68 13.39
C ALA A 69 -5.76 13.61 14.47
N LEU A 70 -6.21 14.00 15.69
CA LEU A 70 -6.47 13.06 16.77
C LEU A 70 -7.67 12.15 16.47
N GLU A 71 -8.73 12.69 15.85
CA GLU A 71 -9.91 11.90 15.46
C GLU A 71 -9.55 10.92 14.34
N ILE A 72 -8.78 11.38 13.37
CA ILE A 72 -8.29 10.55 12.26
C ILE A 72 -7.41 9.40 12.77
N ARG A 73 -6.50 9.67 13.72
CA ARG A 73 -5.64 8.62 14.29
C ARG A 73 -6.41 7.52 15.03
N LYS A 74 -7.66 7.77 15.47
CA LYS A 74 -8.53 6.74 16.07
C LYS A 74 -9.07 5.75 15.03
N ILE A 75 -9.23 6.19 13.79
CA ILE A 75 -9.85 5.42 12.70
C ILE A 75 -8.86 4.90 11.66
N ILE A 76 -7.57 5.26 11.79
CA ILE A 76 -6.50 4.81 10.90
C ILE A 76 -5.51 3.91 11.63
N GLY A 77 -5.20 2.76 11.02
CA GLY A 77 -4.01 1.97 11.29
C GLY A 77 -2.92 2.27 10.26
N TYR A 78 -1.70 2.47 10.71
CA TYR A 78 -0.58 2.76 9.82
C TYR A 78 0.60 1.82 10.06
N LEU A 79 1.09 1.22 8.98
CA LEU A 79 2.32 0.47 8.91
C LEU A 79 3.30 1.24 8.01
N PRO A 80 4.35 1.86 8.54
CA PRO A 80 5.41 2.44 7.73
C PRO A 80 6.30 1.36 7.10
N GLU A 81 7.09 1.72 6.09
CA GLU A 81 8.05 0.83 5.41
C GLU A 81 8.97 0.09 6.39
N THR A 82 9.42 0.77 7.44
CA THR A 82 10.13 0.17 8.57
C THR A 82 9.24 0.22 9.79
N PRO A 83 8.66 -0.91 10.24
CA PRO A 83 7.79 -0.93 11.41
C PRO A 83 8.53 -0.45 12.68
N PRO A 84 7.95 0.44 13.49
CA PRO A 84 8.58 0.98 14.70
C PRO A 84 8.47 -0.01 15.87
N LEU A 85 9.10 -1.18 15.71
CA LEU A 85 9.05 -2.26 16.69
C LEU A 85 10.07 -2.05 17.80
N TYR A 86 9.71 -2.39 19.03
CA TYR A 86 10.64 -2.47 20.15
C TYR A 86 11.27 -3.85 20.18
N SER A 87 12.49 -3.94 19.68
CA SER A 87 13.22 -5.21 19.44
C SER A 87 13.42 -6.04 20.70
N ASP A 88 13.47 -5.40 21.87
CA ASP A 88 13.71 -6.07 23.15
C ASP A 88 12.44 -6.55 23.84
N MET A 89 11.27 -6.18 23.31
CA MET A 89 9.98 -6.60 23.86
C MET A 89 9.56 -7.97 23.31
N VAL A 90 8.78 -8.70 24.11
CA VAL A 90 8.02 -9.86 23.67
C VAL A 90 6.84 -9.40 22.81
N VAL A 91 6.47 -10.17 21.79
CA VAL A 91 5.36 -9.80 20.85
C VAL A 91 4.08 -9.46 21.59
N TYR A 92 3.64 -10.31 22.53
CA TYR A 92 2.43 -10.10 23.32
C TYR A 92 2.46 -8.79 24.12
N ASP A 93 3.60 -8.53 24.78
CA ASP A 93 3.77 -7.32 25.59
C ASP A 93 3.78 -6.06 24.73
N TYR A 94 4.44 -6.12 23.59
CA TYR A 94 4.46 -5.02 22.62
C TYR A 94 3.06 -4.71 22.08
N LEU A 95 2.29 -5.72 21.70
CA LEU A 95 0.91 -5.54 21.23
C LEU A 95 0.00 -5.02 22.34
N SER A 96 0.18 -5.48 23.57
CA SER A 96 -0.53 -4.96 24.74
C SER A 96 -0.19 -3.49 25.01
N PHE A 97 1.07 -3.11 24.86
CA PHE A 97 1.52 -1.73 24.94
C PHE A 97 0.90 -0.88 23.84
N ALA A 98 0.95 -1.35 22.59
CA ALA A 98 0.34 -0.67 21.43
C ALA A 98 -1.17 -0.45 21.61
N ALA A 99 -1.88 -1.44 22.14
CA ALA A 99 -3.31 -1.33 22.45
C ALA A 99 -3.60 -0.18 23.43
N ARG A 100 -2.79 -0.07 24.48
CA ARG A 100 -2.91 1.02 25.48
C ARG A 100 -2.63 2.38 24.86
N LEU A 101 -1.61 2.51 24.02
CA LEU A 101 -1.29 3.74 23.30
C LEU A 101 -2.44 4.17 22.35
N ARG A 102 -3.17 3.20 21.81
CA ARG A 102 -4.33 3.42 20.94
C ARG A 102 -5.64 3.58 21.70
N ASN A 103 -5.59 3.73 23.04
CA ASN A 103 -6.73 3.90 23.92
C ASN A 103 -7.74 2.75 23.87
N VAL A 104 -7.30 1.53 23.57
CA VAL A 104 -8.14 0.33 23.75
C VAL A 104 -8.45 0.18 25.24
N PRO A 105 -9.74 0.08 25.63
CA PRO A 105 -10.10 -0.04 27.05
C PRO A 105 -9.40 -1.22 27.72
N LEU A 106 -8.92 -1.06 28.94
CA LEU A 106 -8.15 -2.09 29.65
C LEU A 106 -8.86 -3.45 29.67
N LYS A 107 -10.19 -3.47 29.89
CA LYS A 107 -11.01 -4.68 29.86
C LYS A 107 -11.03 -5.40 28.52
N ASN A 108 -10.71 -4.71 27.41
CA ASN A 108 -10.72 -5.24 26.04
C ASN A 108 -9.30 -5.50 25.52
N THR A 109 -8.25 -5.06 26.22
CA THR A 109 -6.86 -5.14 25.74
C THR A 109 -6.45 -6.58 25.45
N GLN A 110 -6.73 -7.51 26.36
CA GLN A 110 -6.39 -8.92 26.16
C GLN A 110 -7.08 -9.49 24.91
N SER A 111 -8.38 -9.31 24.79
CA SER A 111 -9.15 -9.80 23.63
C SER A 111 -8.68 -9.17 22.31
N ALA A 112 -8.35 -7.87 22.30
CA ALA A 112 -7.81 -7.20 21.12
C ALA A 112 -6.45 -7.77 20.70
N VAL A 113 -5.56 -8.05 21.66
CA VAL A 113 -4.25 -8.66 21.41
C VAL A 113 -4.41 -10.08 20.88
N GLU A 114 -5.23 -10.91 21.48
CA GLU A 114 -5.50 -12.28 21.04
C GLU A 114 -6.05 -12.31 19.61
N GLN A 115 -6.98 -11.41 19.29
CA GLN A 115 -7.55 -11.31 17.94
C GLN A 115 -6.51 -10.93 16.88
N VAL A 116 -5.64 -9.96 17.12
CA VAL A 116 -4.61 -9.58 16.12
C VAL A 116 -3.50 -10.63 16.02
N ILE A 117 -3.17 -11.33 17.12
CA ILE A 117 -2.25 -12.48 17.11
C ILE A 117 -2.79 -13.59 16.21
N GLU A 118 -4.07 -13.90 16.32
CA GLU A 118 -4.72 -14.91 15.49
C GLU A 118 -4.77 -14.47 14.03
N LYS A 119 -5.32 -13.27 13.74
CA LYS A 119 -5.43 -12.74 12.37
C LYS A 119 -4.08 -12.65 11.65
N CYS A 120 -3.03 -12.22 12.36
CA CYS A 120 -1.69 -12.08 11.77
C CYS A 120 -0.85 -13.37 11.84
N SER A 121 -1.41 -14.50 12.29
CA SER A 121 -0.71 -15.79 12.42
C SER A 121 0.56 -15.67 13.28
N LEU A 122 0.47 -15.03 14.44
CA LEU A 122 1.57 -14.76 15.36
C LEU A 122 1.60 -15.72 16.58
N LYS A 123 0.66 -16.67 16.67
CA LYS A 123 0.47 -17.52 17.86
C LYS A 123 1.76 -18.24 18.29
N GLU A 124 2.50 -18.81 17.34
CA GLU A 124 3.73 -19.58 17.61
C GLU A 124 4.90 -18.71 18.11
N VAL A 125 4.82 -17.40 17.90
CA VAL A 125 5.88 -16.45 18.23
C VAL A 125 5.44 -15.41 19.26
N SER A 126 4.22 -15.50 19.78
CA SER A 126 3.64 -14.51 20.72
C SER A 126 4.48 -14.27 21.97
N GLU A 127 5.16 -15.32 22.46
CA GLU A 127 6.03 -15.29 23.64
C GLU A 127 7.51 -15.04 23.30
N ARG A 128 7.83 -14.75 22.03
CA ARG A 128 9.22 -14.51 21.60
C ARG A 128 9.54 -13.02 21.54
N ILE A 129 10.82 -12.72 21.76
CA ILE A 129 11.38 -11.37 21.63
C ILE A 129 11.36 -10.98 20.15
N ILE A 130 10.83 -9.79 19.83
CA ILE A 130 10.63 -9.29 18.47
C ILE A 130 11.93 -9.26 17.67
N GLY A 131 13.04 -8.81 18.26
CA GLY A 131 14.34 -8.73 17.60
C GLY A 131 14.93 -10.08 17.18
N ARG A 132 14.39 -11.20 17.68
CA ARG A 132 14.80 -12.58 17.31
C ARG A 132 13.92 -13.20 16.23
N LEU A 133 12.92 -12.47 15.74
CA LEU A 133 12.00 -12.93 14.70
C LEU A 133 12.57 -12.70 13.30
N SER A 134 12.16 -13.53 12.34
CA SER A 134 12.40 -13.25 10.92
C SER A 134 11.73 -11.94 10.50
N LYS A 135 12.21 -11.33 9.43
CA LYS A 135 11.65 -10.08 8.89
C LYS A 135 10.16 -10.22 8.58
N GLY A 136 9.71 -11.38 8.07
CA GLY A 136 8.30 -11.64 7.80
C GLY A 136 7.45 -11.64 9.06
N TYR A 137 7.92 -12.24 10.15
CA TYR A 137 7.22 -12.16 11.44
C TYR A 137 7.23 -10.74 12.02
N GLN A 138 8.33 -10.00 11.91
CA GLN A 138 8.38 -8.59 12.32
C GLN A 138 7.37 -7.75 11.53
N GLN A 139 7.24 -7.99 10.23
CA GLN A 139 6.24 -7.32 9.38
C GLN A 139 4.81 -7.65 9.83
N ARG A 140 4.52 -8.92 10.16
CA ARG A 140 3.22 -9.32 10.72
C ARG A 140 2.93 -8.66 12.06
N VAL A 141 3.93 -8.51 12.94
CA VAL A 141 3.79 -7.76 14.20
C VAL A 141 3.48 -6.29 13.91
N GLY A 142 4.12 -5.69 12.91
CA GLY A 142 3.83 -4.32 12.45
C GLY A 142 2.39 -4.16 11.95
N ILE A 143 1.89 -5.12 11.15
CA ILE A 143 0.48 -5.13 10.70
C ILE A 143 -0.46 -5.30 11.92
N ALA A 144 -0.17 -6.24 12.82
CA ALA A 144 -0.95 -6.46 14.04
C ALA A 144 -1.04 -5.18 14.90
N GLN A 145 0.06 -4.46 15.08
CA GLN A 145 0.11 -3.16 15.76
C GLN A 145 -0.76 -2.12 15.06
N ALA A 146 -0.73 -2.06 13.73
CA ALA A 146 -1.56 -1.12 12.98
C ALA A 146 -3.06 -1.41 13.16
N MET A 147 -3.43 -2.68 13.39
CA MET A 147 -4.82 -3.16 13.52
C MET A 147 -5.35 -3.20 14.96
N ILE A 148 -4.50 -3.02 15.96
CA ILE A 148 -4.81 -3.36 17.36
C ILE A 148 -6.07 -2.68 17.92
N HIS A 149 -6.43 -1.51 17.41
CA HIS A 149 -7.60 -0.73 17.80
C HIS A 149 -8.79 -0.87 16.83
N ASN A 150 -8.73 -1.85 15.91
CA ASN A 150 -9.74 -2.13 14.89
C ASN A 150 -10.11 -0.89 14.05
N PRO A 151 -9.17 -0.28 13.32
CA PRO A 151 -9.40 0.94 12.54
C PRO A 151 -10.27 0.69 11.31
N ASP A 152 -11.00 1.71 10.83
CA ASP A 152 -11.76 1.63 9.57
C ASP A 152 -10.84 1.60 8.33
N ILE A 153 -9.66 2.22 8.44
CA ILE A 153 -8.70 2.40 7.34
C ILE A 153 -7.34 1.84 7.74
N LEU A 154 -6.72 1.07 6.83
CA LEU A 154 -5.35 0.61 6.95
C LEU A 154 -4.50 1.25 5.86
N ILE A 155 -3.43 1.91 6.26
CA ILE A 155 -2.40 2.47 5.37
C ILE A 155 -1.15 1.62 5.54
N LEU A 156 -0.72 0.94 4.48
CA LEU A 156 0.40 -0.01 4.49
C LEU A 156 1.46 0.47 3.49
N ASP A 157 2.58 0.98 4.00
CA ASP A 157 3.66 1.49 3.17
C ASP A 157 4.70 0.40 2.92
N GLU A 158 4.80 -0.06 1.66
CA GLU A 158 5.71 -1.12 1.19
C GLU A 158 5.70 -2.40 2.07
N PRO A 159 4.52 -3.00 2.39
CA PRO A 159 4.41 -4.05 3.41
C PRO A 159 5.15 -5.35 3.09
N THR A 160 5.63 -5.53 1.87
CA THR A 160 6.32 -6.73 1.38
C THR A 160 7.83 -6.51 1.17
N ILE A 161 8.32 -5.29 1.45
CA ILE A 161 9.71 -4.94 1.16
C ILE A 161 10.73 -5.83 1.91
N GLY A 162 11.67 -6.40 1.15
CA GLY A 162 12.75 -7.21 1.70
C GLY A 162 12.32 -8.54 2.32
N LEU A 163 11.12 -9.03 1.97
CA LEU A 163 10.65 -10.36 2.30
C LEU A 163 11.02 -11.36 1.19
N ASP A 164 11.13 -12.62 1.56
CA ASP A 164 11.28 -13.70 0.58
C ASP A 164 9.94 -14.02 -0.14
N PRO A 165 9.96 -14.75 -1.27
CA PRO A 165 8.76 -15.01 -2.05
C PRO A 165 7.63 -15.71 -1.28
N ILE A 166 7.96 -16.58 -0.32
CA ILE A 166 6.96 -17.30 0.49
C ILE A 166 6.29 -16.31 1.44
N GLN A 167 7.08 -15.49 2.14
CA GLN A 167 6.57 -14.47 3.05
C GLN A 167 5.73 -13.42 2.32
N ILE A 168 6.08 -13.03 1.09
CA ILE A 168 5.27 -12.13 0.26
C ILE A 168 3.88 -12.71 0.02
N ILE A 169 3.79 -14.01 -0.33
CA ILE A 169 2.50 -14.68 -0.54
C ILE A 169 1.66 -14.67 0.74
N GLU A 170 2.28 -14.91 1.88
CA GLU A 170 1.60 -14.94 3.18
C GLU A 170 1.09 -13.56 3.61
N ILE A 171 1.91 -12.51 3.46
CA ILE A 171 1.50 -11.12 3.75
C ILE A 171 0.37 -10.69 2.81
N ARG A 172 0.44 -11.08 1.54
CA ARG A 172 -0.60 -10.79 0.56
C ARG A 172 -1.94 -11.43 0.94
N LYS A 173 -1.95 -12.70 1.35
CA LYS A 173 -3.17 -13.38 1.85
C LYS A 173 -3.74 -12.64 3.06
N LEU A 174 -2.89 -12.27 4.00
CA LEU A 174 -3.31 -11.49 5.17
C LEU A 174 -3.99 -10.18 4.74
N ILE A 175 -3.38 -9.41 3.83
CA ILE A 175 -3.96 -8.15 3.35
C ILE A 175 -5.30 -8.39 2.63
N GLN A 176 -5.43 -9.47 1.84
CA GLN A 176 -6.69 -9.83 1.18
C GLN A 176 -7.80 -10.17 2.18
N GLU A 177 -7.48 -10.86 3.28
CA GLU A 177 -8.44 -11.13 4.36
C GLU A 177 -8.86 -9.85 5.07
N LEU A 178 -7.93 -8.94 5.35
CA LEU A 178 -8.19 -7.64 5.94
C LEU A 178 -9.06 -6.74 5.05
N ALA A 179 -8.92 -6.86 3.74
CA ALA A 179 -9.70 -6.12 2.75
C ALA A 179 -11.21 -6.40 2.82
N LEU A 180 -11.62 -7.51 3.43
CA LEU A 180 -13.03 -7.84 3.63
C LEU A 180 -13.75 -6.93 4.63
N SER A 181 -12.99 -6.29 5.52
CA SER A 181 -13.54 -5.49 6.63
C SER A 181 -12.94 -4.07 6.75
N HIS A 182 -11.88 -3.76 6.02
CA HIS A 182 -11.20 -2.48 6.09
C HIS A 182 -11.08 -1.82 4.71
N THR A 183 -11.01 -0.49 4.69
CA THR A 183 -10.51 0.26 3.54
C THR A 183 -8.98 0.20 3.58
N ILE A 184 -8.32 -0.17 2.47
CA ILE A 184 -6.86 -0.35 2.48
C ILE A 184 -6.21 0.54 1.44
N ILE A 185 -5.18 1.26 1.85
CA ILE A 185 -4.22 1.93 0.98
C ILE A 185 -2.90 1.18 1.09
N LEU A 186 -2.40 0.71 -0.03
CA LEU A 186 -1.18 -0.10 -0.11
C LEU A 186 -0.19 0.56 -1.05
N SER A 187 1.00 0.93 -0.59
CA SER A 187 2.07 1.38 -1.49
C SER A 187 2.96 0.21 -1.92
N SER A 188 3.42 0.25 -3.17
CA SER A 188 4.48 -0.62 -3.68
C SER A 188 5.15 0.00 -4.92
N HIS A 189 6.37 -0.42 -5.20
CA HIS A 189 7.05 -0.15 -6.46
C HIS A 189 6.97 -1.34 -7.42
N ILE A 190 6.30 -2.43 -7.03
CA ILE A 190 6.21 -3.70 -7.76
C ILE A 190 4.78 -3.92 -8.25
N LEU A 191 4.54 -3.73 -9.56
CA LEU A 191 3.22 -3.86 -10.17
C LEU A 191 2.54 -5.24 -9.89
N PRO A 192 3.20 -6.40 -10.02
CA PRO A 192 2.63 -7.70 -9.71
C PRO A 192 2.08 -7.86 -8.28
N GLU A 193 2.61 -7.13 -7.31
CA GLU A 193 2.10 -7.16 -5.93
C GLU A 193 0.77 -6.43 -5.82
N ILE A 194 0.69 -5.24 -6.41
CA ILE A 194 -0.52 -4.42 -6.44
C ILE A 194 -1.65 -5.12 -7.19
N THR A 195 -1.35 -5.73 -8.34
CA THR A 195 -2.37 -6.34 -9.22
C THR A 195 -3.09 -7.54 -8.60
N GLN A 196 -2.50 -8.18 -7.61
CA GLN A 196 -3.08 -9.33 -6.94
C GLN A 196 -3.96 -8.98 -5.73
N ILE A 197 -3.86 -7.74 -5.24
CA ILE A 197 -4.57 -7.30 -4.03
C ILE A 197 -5.58 -6.19 -4.37
N CYS A 198 -5.18 -5.22 -5.18
CA CYS A 198 -5.93 -4.00 -5.43
C CYS A 198 -6.80 -4.12 -6.69
N LYS A 199 -7.97 -3.49 -6.66
CA LYS A 199 -8.83 -3.35 -7.85
C LYS A 199 -8.53 -2.07 -8.63
N ARG A 200 -8.08 -1.02 -7.94
CA ARG A 200 -7.72 0.27 -8.50
C ARG A 200 -6.31 0.66 -8.08
N VAL A 201 -5.62 1.35 -8.98
CA VAL A 201 -4.24 1.79 -8.77
C VAL A 201 -4.11 3.27 -9.08
N ILE A 202 -3.42 3.99 -8.22
CA ILE A 202 -2.95 5.35 -8.42
C ILE A 202 -1.46 5.25 -8.74
N ILE A 203 -1.08 5.59 -9.96
CA ILE A 203 0.32 5.59 -10.39
C ILE A 203 0.89 6.98 -10.16
N ILE A 204 1.98 7.04 -9.39
CA ILE A 204 2.67 8.29 -9.06
C ILE A 204 4.08 8.28 -9.65
N SER A 205 4.48 9.38 -10.28
CA SER A 205 5.81 9.62 -10.81
C SER A 205 6.19 11.08 -10.61
N ASP A 206 7.42 11.33 -10.16
CA ASP A 206 7.96 12.69 -9.95
C ASP A 206 7.05 13.61 -9.12
N GLY A 207 6.40 13.02 -8.11
CA GLY A 207 5.50 13.73 -7.21
C GLY A 207 4.11 14.02 -7.77
N GLN A 208 3.76 13.54 -8.97
CA GLN A 208 2.48 13.77 -9.63
C GLN A 208 1.74 12.46 -9.93
N ILE A 209 0.42 12.52 -10.02
CA ILE A 209 -0.39 11.38 -10.48
C ILE A 209 -0.22 11.24 -12.00
N ALA A 210 0.38 10.14 -12.42
CA ALA A 210 0.51 9.79 -13.84
C ALA A 210 -0.75 9.12 -14.39
N ALA A 211 -1.43 8.30 -13.58
CA ALA A 211 -2.70 7.66 -13.93
C ALA A 211 -3.46 7.23 -12.69
N VAL A 212 -4.78 7.24 -12.78
CA VAL A 212 -5.71 6.61 -11.82
C VAL A 212 -6.67 5.76 -12.62
N ASP A 213 -6.61 4.45 -12.44
CA ASP A 213 -7.51 3.57 -13.19
C ASP A 213 -7.70 2.21 -12.51
N SER A 214 -8.69 1.45 -12.98
CA SER A 214 -8.77 0.03 -12.65
C SER A 214 -7.63 -0.72 -13.35
N LEU A 215 -7.19 -1.82 -12.76
CA LEU A 215 -6.16 -2.67 -13.36
C LEU A 215 -6.55 -3.19 -14.74
N GLU A 216 -7.84 -3.46 -14.95
CA GLU A 216 -8.38 -3.91 -16.23
C GLU A 216 -8.25 -2.82 -17.30
N ALA A 217 -8.58 -1.56 -16.95
CA ALA A 217 -8.47 -0.43 -17.86
C ALA A 217 -7.01 -0.09 -18.18
N LEU A 218 -6.09 -0.15 -17.20
CA LEU A 218 -4.65 0.03 -17.42
C LEU A 218 -4.11 -1.07 -18.34
N THR A 219 -4.48 -2.32 -18.11
CA THR A 219 -4.07 -3.46 -18.95
C THR A 219 -4.58 -3.30 -20.37
N THR A 220 -5.81 -2.84 -20.55
CA THR A 220 -6.43 -2.59 -21.86
C THR A 220 -5.76 -1.42 -22.59
N ARG A 221 -5.40 -0.35 -21.88
CA ARG A 221 -4.67 0.80 -22.44
C ARG A 221 -3.24 0.42 -22.86
N LEU A 222 -2.56 -0.41 -22.07
CA LEU A 222 -1.22 -0.93 -22.40
C LEU A 222 -1.26 -1.94 -23.57
N ARG A 223 -2.37 -2.69 -23.73
CA ARG A 223 -2.59 -3.61 -24.85
C ARG A 223 -2.92 -2.95 -26.19
N LYS A 224 -2.92 -1.61 -26.30
CA LYS A 224 -3.06 -0.91 -27.58
C LYS A 224 -1.92 -1.19 -28.58
N GLY A 225 -0.96 -2.02 -28.22
CA GLY A 225 0.04 -2.62 -29.09
C GLY A 225 0.35 -4.04 -28.63
N GLU A 226 -0.32 -5.04 -29.17
CA GLU A 226 0.11 -6.45 -29.00
C GLU A 226 1.41 -6.66 -29.79
N ARG A 227 2.48 -7.04 -29.08
CA ARG A 227 3.71 -7.48 -29.74
C ARG A 227 3.60 -8.96 -30.05
N LEU A 228 3.45 -9.28 -31.33
CA LEU A 228 3.46 -10.65 -31.83
C LEU A 228 4.90 -11.01 -32.24
N VAL A 229 5.48 -12.03 -31.62
CA VAL A 229 6.77 -12.58 -32.04
C VAL A 229 6.50 -13.79 -32.92
N LEU A 230 6.81 -13.66 -34.20
CA LEU A 230 6.67 -14.74 -35.18
C LEU A 230 8.02 -15.38 -35.46
N ASN A 231 8.17 -16.66 -35.11
CA ASN A 231 9.33 -17.46 -35.48
C ASN A 231 9.06 -18.15 -36.83
N VAL A 232 9.77 -17.72 -37.87
CA VAL A 232 9.56 -18.21 -39.23
C VAL A 232 10.75 -19.07 -39.69
N ARG A 233 10.47 -20.26 -40.23
CA ARG A 233 11.50 -21.23 -40.60
C ARG A 233 12.13 -20.97 -41.98
N ARG A 234 11.55 -20.14 -42.87
CA ARG A 234 12.04 -19.81 -44.21
C ARG A 234 11.64 -18.40 -44.67
N ASN A 235 12.49 -17.76 -45.52
CA ASN A 235 12.25 -16.48 -46.21
C ASN A 235 11.68 -15.33 -45.31
N SER A 236 12.49 -14.82 -44.44
CA SER A 236 12.13 -13.70 -43.55
C SER A 236 11.76 -12.41 -44.30
N SER A 237 12.41 -12.11 -45.42
CA SER A 237 12.23 -10.84 -46.15
C SER A 237 10.85 -10.70 -46.80
N GLU A 238 10.34 -11.76 -47.42
CA GLU A 238 9.03 -11.74 -48.11
C GLU A 238 7.86 -11.70 -47.09
N ILE A 239 8.05 -12.31 -45.92
CA ILE A 239 7.09 -12.28 -44.85
C ILE A 239 7.08 -10.91 -44.15
N LEU A 240 8.25 -10.29 -43.97
CA LEU A 240 8.38 -8.93 -43.45
C LEU A 240 7.62 -7.92 -44.32
N GLU A 241 7.75 -8.01 -45.66
CA GLU A 241 7.01 -7.13 -46.57
C GLU A 241 5.49 -7.34 -46.47
N LYS A 242 5.04 -8.59 -46.45
CA LYS A 242 3.59 -8.91 -46.26
C LYS A 242 3.05 -8.43 -44.93
N LEU A 243 3.80 -8.56 -43.84
CA LEU A 243 3.39 -8.06 -42.53
C LEU A 243 3.26 -6.55 -42.48
N ARG A 244 4.14 -5.79 -43.14
CA ARG A 244 4.09 -4.33 -43.27
C ARG A 244 2.86 -3.82 -44.02
N THR A 245 2.27 -4.64 -44.92
CA THR A 245 1.05 -4.27 -45.66
C THR A 245 -0.24 -4.50 -44.91
N LEU A 246 -0.21 -5.15 -43.74
CA LEU A 246 -1.42 -5.40 -42.92
C LEU A 246 -1.89 -4.14 -42.21
N LYS A 247 -3.15 -3.74 -42.42
CA LYS A 247 -3.77 -2.52 -41.85
C LYS A 247 -3.74 -2.38 -40.33
N LYS A 248 -3.41 -3.45 -39.59
CA LYS A 248 -3.37 -3.48 -38.10
C LYS A 248 -1.97 -3.61 -37.53
N VAL A 249 -0.93 -3.62 -38.37
CA VAL A 249 0.47 -3.72 -37.95
C VAL A 249 1.11 -2.35 -37.98
N ASN A 250 1.50 -1.85 -36.79
CA ASN A 250 2.08 -0.50 -36.66
C ASN A 250 3.60 -0.47 -36.88
N ALA A 251 4.31 -1.54 -36.55
CA ALA A 251 5.75 -1.68 -36.77
C ALA A 251 6.14 -3.16 -36.91
N VAL A 252 7.13 -3.43 -37.76
CA VAL A 252 7.75 -4.76 -37.90
C VAL A 252 9.27 -4.57 -37.78
N THR A 253 9.86 -5.16 -36.72
CA THR A 253 11.30 -5.13 -36.43
C THR A 253 11.91 -6.52 -36.60
#